data_43f90900ca44162ec00e868a80aad5b7
#
_entry.id   43f90900ca44162ec00e868a80aad5b7
#
_cell.length_a   1.000
_cell.length_b   1.000
_cell.length_c   1.000
_cell.angle_alpha   90.00
_cell.angle_beta   90.00
_cell.angle_gamma   90.00
#
_symmetry.space_group_name_H-M   'P 1'
#
loop_
_entity.id
_entity.type
_entity.pdbx_description
1 polymer ?
#
loop_
_entity_poly.entity_id
_entity_poly.type
_entity_poly.pdbx_seq_one_letter_code
_entity_poly.pdbx_strand_id
1 'polypeptide(L)'
;MAAAKRSTPRRTSVDDERAWYRRAVDTYLAACYRARSRATASEFAERFGVTAPSLARIFRRLFDQTPLEYFRARQLRHAARLLEHSPLSIDEIAERSALGTRATLFRLFLAQFGVTPEEYRRDMSGKN
;
A
#
# COMPACT_ATOMS: atom_id res chain seq x y z
N MET A 1 -1.15 16.34 -18.86
CA MET A 1 -1.66 15.33 -19.74
C MET A 1 -3.12 15.02 -19.48
N ALA A 2 -3.89 15.10 -20.52
CA ALA A 2 -5.30 14.76 -20.40
C ALA A 2 -5.50 13.32 -19.92
N ALA A 3 -4.52 12.45 -20.15
CA ALA A 3 -4.62 11.05 -19.78
C ALA A 3 -4.86 10.87 -18.29
N ALA A 4 -4.23 11.70 -17.44
CA ALA A 4 -4.40 11.56 -16.00
C ALA A 4 -5.84 11.76 -15.60
N LYS A 5 -6.51 12.72 -16.19
CA LYS A 5 -7.90 12.99 -15.86
C LYS A 5 -8.83 11.91 -16.37
N ARG A 6 -8.48 11.28 -17.47
CA ARG A 6 -9.30 10.21 -18.02
C ARG A 6 -9.16 8.91 -17.27
N SER A 7 -8.16 8.84 -16.41
CA SER A 7 -7.96 7.64 -15.60
C SER A 7 -9.05 7.47 -14.55
N THR A 8 -9.74 8.55 -14.22
CA THR A 8 -10.78 8.49 -13.19
C THR A 8 -12.05 7.89 -13.79
N PRO A 9 -12.63 6.88 -13.17
CA PRO A 9 -13.86 6.29 -13.68
C PRO A 9 -15.02 7.26 -13.52
N ARG A 10 -16.02 7.09 -14.35
CA ARG A 10 -17.24 7.89 -14.25
C ARG A 10 -18.44 7.06 -14.61
N ARG A 11 -19.56 7.35 -13.93
CA ARG A 11 -20.83 6.70 -14.13
C ARG A 11 -20.78 5.20 -14.07
N THR A 12 -19.92 4.69 -13.21
CA THR A 12 -19.80 3.26 -13.01
C THR A 12 -20.40 2.92 -11.66
N SER A 13 -20.64 1.64 -11.45
CA SER A 13 -21.11 1.18 -10.16
C SER A 13 -20.03 1.38 -9.09
N VAL A 14 -20.43 1.33 -7.83
CA VAL A 14 -19.49 1.42 -6.72
C VAL A 14 -18.46 0.30 -6.81
N ASP A 15 -18.89 -0.89 -7.20
CA ASP A 15 -17.96 -2.03 -7.33
C ASP A 15 -16.93 -1.78 -8.43
N ASP A 16 -17.35 -1.22 -9.56
CA ASP A 16 -16.44 -0.90 -10.66
C ASP A 16 -15.47 0.19 -10.25
N GLU A 17 -15.95 1.20 -9.53
CA GLU A 17 -15.13 2.30 -9.06
C GLU A 17 -14.11 1.79 -8.04
N ARG A 18 -14.56 0.94 -7.12
CA ARG A 18 -13.69 0.34 -6.12
C ARG A 18 -12.59 -0.48 -6.79
N ALA A 19 -12.96 -1.28 -7.79
CA ALA A 19 -11.98 -2.08 -8.52
C ALA A 19 -10.96 -1.21 -9.25
N TRP A 20 -11.41 -0.10 -9.82
CA TRP A 20 -10.52 0.81 -10.52
C TRP A 20 -9.48 1.41 -9.57
N TYR A 21 -9.93 1.88 -8.40
CA TYR A 21 -9.01 2.46 -7.41
C TYR A 21 -8.07 1.41 -6.84
N ARG A 22 -8.56 0.19 -6.65
CA ARG A 22 -7.72 -0.90 -6.18
C ARG A 22 -6.56 -1.14 -7.15
N ARG A 23 -6.86 -1.22 -8.44
CA ARG A 23 -5.82 -1.40 -9.45
C ARG A 23 -4.88 -0.20 -9.53
N ALA A 24 -5.43 1.00 -9.43
CA ALA A 24 -4.61 2.22 -9.47
C ALA A 24 -3.62 2.25 -8.31
N VAL A 25 -4.07 1.88 -7.11
CA VAL A 25 -3.20 1.81 -5.95
C VAL A 25 -2.12 0.76 -6.15
N ASP A 26 -2.49 -0.42 -6.64
CA ASP A 26 -1.51 -1.48 -6.85
C ASP A 26 -0.43 -1.05 -7.83
N THR A 27 -0.81 -0.36 -8.91
CA THR A 27 0.15 0.15 -9.88
C THR A 27 1.06 1.21 -9.27
N TYR A 28 0.48 2.12 -8.49
CA TYR A 28 1.25 3.16 -7.83
C TYR A 28 2.23 2.56 -6.82
N LEU A 29 1.76 1.63 -5.99
CA LEU A 29 2.61 1.02 -4.98
C LEU A 29 3.73 0.18 -5.62
N ALA A 30 3.44 -0.50 -6.72
CA ALA A 30 4.47 -1.24 -7.44
C ALA A 30 5.61 -0.32 -7.87
N ALA A 31 5.26 0.89 -8.34
CA ALA A 31 6.27 1.88 -8.71
C ALA A 31 7.07 2.35 -7.48
N CYS A 32 6.38 2.54 -6.34
CA CYS A 32 7.06 2.92 -5.10
C CYS A 32 8.02 1.84 -4.65
N TYR A 33 7.62 0.57 -4.75
CA TYR A 33 8.48 -0.55 -4.35
C TYR A 33 9.75 -0.59 -5.19
N ARG A 34 9.61 -0.43 -6.52
CA ARG A 34 10.77 -0.43 -7.41
C ARG A 34 11.71 0.72 -7.13
N ALA A 35 11.14 1.90 -6.86
CA ALA A 35 11.94 3.08 -6.58
C ALA A 35 12.40 3.17 -5.12
N ARG A 36 11.87 2.31 -4.27
CA ARG A 36 12.12 2.33 -2.82
C ARG A 36 11.77 3.69 -2.23
N SER A 37 10.72 4.31 -2.77
CA SER A 37 10.26 5.60 -2.33
C SER A 37 8.98 5.45 -1.52
N ARG A 38 8.73 6.40 -0.65
CA ARG A 38 7.56 6.36 0.23
C ARG A 38 6.30 6.64 -0.57
N ALA A 39 5.21 5.96 -0.19
CA ALA A 39 3.91 6.18 -0.78
C ALA A 39 3.19 7.28 -0.02
N THR A 40 2.67 8.27 -0.74
CA THR A 40 1.92 9.36 -0.12
C THR A 40 0.62 9.60 -0.87
N ALA A 41 -0.39 10.06 -0.14
CA ALA A 41 -1.68 10.39 -0.72
C ALA A 41 -1.56 11.54 -1.71
N SER A 42 -0.72 12.54 -1.42
CA SER A 42 -0.61 13.68 -2.31
C SER A 42 0.04 13.31 -3.64
N GLU A 43 1.04 12.45 -3.64
CA GLU A 43 1.65 11.99 -4.89
C GLU A 43 0.66 11.17 -5.71
N PHE A 44 -0.09 10.29 -5.05
CA PHE A 44 -1.11 9.50 -5.74
C PHE A 44 -2.17 10.42 -6.36
N ALA A 45 -2.67 11.39 -5.58
CA ALA A 45 -3.67 12.33 -6.06
C ALA A 45 -3.16 13.10 -7.26
N GLU A 46 -1.91 13.55 -7.21
CA GLU A 46 -1.31 14.29 -8.29
C GLU A 46 -1.24 13.47 -9.57
N ARG A 47 -0.88 12.19 -9.45
CA ARG A 47 -0.79 11.31 -10.60
C ARG A 47 -2.11 11.13 -11.33
N PHE A 48 -3.21 11.22 -10.61
CA PHE A 48 -4.53 10.96 -11.19
C PHE A 48 -5.37 12.21 -11.33
N GLY A 49 -4.76 13.38 -11.14
CA GLY A 49 -5.43 14.64 -11.43
C GLY A 49 -6.56 14.98 -10.48
N VAL A 50 -6.48 14.51 -9.24
CA VAL A 50 -7.49 14.83 -8.22
C VAL A 50 -6.78 15.54 -7.08
N THR A 51 -7.56 16.27 -6.26
CA THR A 51 -6.99 16.92 -5.08
C THR A 51 -6.93 15.94 -3.93
N ALA A 52 -6.05 16.22 -2.98
CA ALA A 52 -5.94 15.37 -1.80
C ALA A 52 -7.26 15.29 -1.01
N PRO A 53 -7.98 16.41 -0.79
CA PRO A 53 -9.28 16.31 -0.12
C PRO A 53 -10.31 15.49 -0.89
N SER A 54 -10.32 15.59 -2.22
CA SER A 54 -11.23 14.77 -3.04
C SER A 54 -10.91 13.29 -2.89
N LEU A 55 -9.61 12.96 -2.93
CA LEU A 55 -9.17 11.59 -2.78
C LEU A 55 -9.59 11.04 -1.41
N ALA A 56 -9.44 11.85 -0.37
CA ALA A 56 -9.83 11.43 0.98
C ALA A 56 -11.31 11.08 1.03
N ARG A 57 -12.15 11.89 0.40
CA ARG A 57 -13.60 11.63 0.37
C ARG A 57 -13.92 10.36 -0.42
N ILE A 58 -13.24 10.16 -1.55
CA ILE A 58 -13.43 8.98 -2.37
C ILE A 58 -13.07 7.72 -1.60
N PHE A 59 -11.91 7.70 -0.95
CA PHE A 59 -11.47 6.53 -0.20
C PHE A 59 -12.35 6.25 1.01
N ARG A 60 -12.82 7.30 1.69
CA ARG A 60 -13.74 7.11 2.81
C ARG A 60 -15.05 6.47 2.32
N ARG A 61 -15.54 6.92 1.18
CA ARG A 61 -16.78 6.40 0.62
C ARG A 61 -16.62 4.96 0.12
N LEU A 62 -15.51 4.66 -0.56
CA LEU A 62 -15.33 3.35 -1.18
C LEU A 62 -14.80 2.29 -0.23
N PHE A 63 -13.91 2.66 0.67
CA PHE A 63 -13.17 1.70 1.50
C PHE A 63 -13.29 1.93 2.99
N ASP A 64 -13.96 3.02 3.40
CA ASP A 64 -14.07 3.41 4.80
C ASP A 64 -12.71 3.58 5.45
N GLN A 65 -11.76 4.10 4.68
CA GLN A 65 -10.38 4.30 5.12
C GLN A 65 -9.84 5.57 4.49
N THR A 66 -8.81 6.15 5.11
CA THR A 66 -8.04 7.20 4.43
C THR A 66 -7.16 6.54 3.36
N PRO A 67 -6.71 7.31 2.36
CA PRO A 67 -5.77 6.76 1.38
C PRO A 67 -4.53 6.15 2.03
N LEU A 68 -3.96 6.81 3.03
CA LEU A 68 -2.76 6.32 3.68
C LEU A 68 -3.01 5.00 4.42
N GLU A 69 -4.14 4.89 5.11
CA GLU A 69 -4.51 3.63 5.77
C GLU A 69 -4.61 2.50 4.76
N TYR A 70 -5.22 2.79 3.61
CA TYR A 70 -5.36 1.80 2.56
C TYR A 70 -4.00 1.38 2.00
N PHE A 71 -3.12 2.35 1.73
CA PHE A 71 -1.77 2.06 1.24
C PHE A 71 -1.00 1.22 2.25
N ARG A 72 -1.04 1.61 3.53
CA ARG A 72 -0.30 0.91 4.57
C ARG A 72 -0.69 -0.56 4.69
N ALA A 73 -2.00 -0.82 4.61
CA ALA A 73 -2.46 -2.21 4.69
C ALA A 73 -1.87 -3.06 3.56
N ARG A 74 -1.80 -2.50 2.36
CA ARG A 74 -1.25 -3.23 1.22
C ARG A 74 0.26 -3.36 1.28
N GLN A 75 0.95 -2.31 1.75
CA GLN A 75 2.40 -2.36 1.94
C GLN A 75 2.78 -3.42 2.97
N LEU A 76 2.02 -3.50 4.06
CA LEU A 76 2.28 -4.50 5.09
C LEU A 76 2.01 -5.91 4.58
N ARG A 77 1.01 -6.08 3.74
CA ARG A 77 0.76 -7.38 3.11
C ARG A 77 1.89 -7.77 2.18
N HIS A 78 2.44 -6.79 1.45
CA HIS A 78 3.61 -7.01 0.60
C HIS A 78 4.81 -7.43 1.45
N ALA A 79 5.04 -6.73 2.58
CA ALA A 79 6.12 -7.09 3.50
C ALA A 79 5.94 -8.50 4.04
N ALA A 80 4.70 -8.87 4.38
CA ALA A 80 4.42 -10.22 4.89
C ALA A 80 4.80 -11.28 3.86
N ARG A 81 4.48 -11.05 2.59
CA ARG A 81 4.87 -12.00 1.54
C ARG A 81 6.37 -12.12 1.41
N LEU A 82 7.11 -11.01 1.55
CA LEU A 82 8.57 -11.07 1.50
C LEU A 82 9.13 -11.81 2.71
N LEU A 83 8.51 -11.64 3.87
CA LEU A 83 8.94 -12.39 5.07
C LEU A 83 8.74 -13.89 4.89
N GLU A 84 7.66 -14.29 4.23
CA GLU A 84 7.34 -15.71 4.01
C GLU A 84 8.18 -16.34 2.91
N HIS A 85 8.44 -15.60 1.84
CA HIS A 85 8.91 -16.20 0.59
C HIS A 85 10.29 -15.73 0.15
N SER A 86 10.98 -14.93 0.94
CA SER A 86 12.31 -14.47 0.55
C SER A 86 13.26 -14.52 1.73
N PRO A 87 14.57 -14.60 1.49
CA PRO A 87 15.58 -14.56 2.55
C PRO A 87 16.05 -13.15 2.88
N LEU A 88 15.35 -12.12 2.39
CA LEU A 88 15.77 -10.74 2.59
C LEU A 88 15.78 -10.38 4.06
N SER A 89 16.71 -9.49 4.45
CA SER A 89 16.77 -9.00 5.81
C SER A 89 15.54 -8.13 6.12
N ILE A 90 15.27 -7.93 7.38
CA ILE A 90 14.17 -7.08 7.81
C ILE A 90 14.36 -5.64 7.29
N ASP A 91 15.61 -5.14 7.33
CA ASP A 91 15.91 -3.81 6.81
C ASP A 91 15.60 -3.71 5.32
N GLU A 92 16.00 -4.72 4.57
CA GLU A 92 15.76 -4.77 3.13
C GLU A 92 14.26 -4.82 2.83
N ILE A 93 13.52 -5.61 3.59
CA ILE A 93 12.08 -5.72 3.40
C ILE A 93 11.39 -4.38 3.68
N ALA A 94 11.85 -3.65 4.71
CA ALA A 94 11.29 -2.33 5.00
C ALA A 94 11.44 -1.39 3.81
N GLU A 95 12.61 -1.40 3.19
CA GLU A 95 12.86 -0.56 2.02
C GLU A 95 12.02 -1.00 0.82
N ARG A 96 12.00 -2.29 0.55
CA ARG A 96 11.30 -2.82 -0.63
C ARG A 96 9.78 -2.73 -0.51
N SER A 97 9.28 -2.58 0.71
CA SER A 97 7.86 -2.39 0.94
C SER A 97 7.48 -0.90 1.05
N ALA A 98 8.42 -0.01 0.72
CA ALA A 98 8.22 1.43 0.73
C ALA A 98 7.85 1.96 2.11
N LEU A 99 8.28 1.27 3.17
CA LEU A 99 8.04 1.68 4.55
C LEU A 99 9.21 2.44 5.15
N GLY A 100 10.33 2.46 4.45
CA GLY A 100 11.49 3.26 4.78
C GLY A 100 12.45 2.60 5.74
N THR A 101 12.07 2.42 6.98
CA THR A 101 12.98 1.92 8.01
C THR A 101 12.41 0.69 8.70
N ARG A 102 13.34 -0.07 9.30
CA ARG A 102 12.99 -1.24 10.11
C ARG A 102 12.06 -0.85 11.26
N ALA A 103 12.31 0.30 11.88
CA ALA A 103 11.48 0.76 13.00
C ALA A 103 10.04 1.01 12.55
N THR A 104 9.85 1.62 11.39
CA THR A 104 8.52 1.86 10.85
C THR A 104 7.82 0.54 10.53
N LEU A 105 8.53 -0.37 9.88
CA LEU A 105 7.98 -1.69 9.59
C LEU A 105 7.57 -2.41 10.87
N PHE A 106 8.44 -2.40 11.88
CA PHE A 106 8.17 -3.07 13.16
C PHE A 106 6.87 -2.54 13.77
N ARG A 107 6.77 -1.22 13.89
CA ARG A 107 5.63 -0.58 14.55
C ARG A 107 4.32 -0.87 13.80
N LEU A 108 4.33 -0.68 12.50
CA LEU A 108 3.12 -0.86 11.70
C LEU A 108 2.72 -2.33 11.58
N PHE A 109 3.72 -3.20 11.45
CA PHE A 109 3.47 -4.63 11.33
C PHE A 109 2.87 -5.19 12.62
N LEU A 110 3.43 -4.81 13.74
CA LEU A 110 2.93 -5.23 15.05
C LEU A 110 1.48 -4.76 15.24
N ALA A 111 1.19 -3.51 14.87
CA ALA A 111 -0.16 -2.98 15.00
C ALA A 111 -1.17 -3.73 14.12
N GLN A 112 -0.76 -4.11 12.91
CA GLN A 112 -1.65 -4.76 11.95
C GLN A 112 -1.84 -6.25 12.23
N PHE A 113 -0.76 -6.96 12.55
CA PHE A 113 -0.77 -8.42 12.64
C PHE A 113 -0.64 -8.97 14.06
N GLY A 114 -0.34 -8.12 15.03
CA GLY A 114 -0.20 -8.56 16.41
C GLY A 114 1.09 -9.27 16.74
N VAL A 115 2.00 -9.41 15.78
CA VAL A 115 3.31 -10.02 15.99
C VAL A 115 4.36 -9.17 15.28
N THR A 116 5.62 -9.33 15.65
CA THR A 116 6.72 -8.62 15.01
C THR A 116 7.05 -9.28 13.67
N PRO A 117 7.72 -8.55 12.77
CA PRO A 117 8.17 -9.17 11.52
C PRO A 117 9.04 -10.41 11.75
N GLU A 118 9.93 -10.36 12.74
CA GLU A 118 10.79 -11.50 13.05
C GLU A 118 9.98 -12.70 13.52
N GLU A 119 9.02 -12.45 14.41
CA GLU A 119 8.14 -13.51 14.89
C GLU A 119 7.33 -14.11 13.76
N TYR A 120 6.82 -13.25 12.90
CA TYR A 120 6.01 -13.69 11.77
C TYR A 120 6.83 -14.61 10.85
N ARG A 121 8.06 -14.19 10.53
CA ARG A 121 8.94 -15.00 9.68
C ARG A 121 9.23 -16.35 10.32
N ARG A 122 9.52 -16.35 11.61
CA ARG A 122 9.82 -17.59 12.34
C ARG A 122 8.62 -18.52 12.35
N ASP A 123 7.42 -17.97 12.61
CA ASP A 123 6.21 -18.77 12.65
C ASP A 123 5.88 -19.36 11.27
N MET A 124 6.07 -18.60 10.22
CA MET A 124 5.80 -19.08 8.86
C MET A 124 6.81 -20.14 8.45
N SER A 125 8.07 -20.00 8.85
CA SER A 125 9.10 -21.00 8.56
C SER A 125 8.79 -22.31 9.27
N GLY A 126 8.28 -22.22 10.49
CA GLY A 126 7.95 -23.40 11.26
C GLY A 126 6.78 -24.20 10.72
N LYS A 127 5.99 -23.61 9.85
CA LYS A 127 4.82 -24.27 9.29
C LYS A 127 5.13 -25.12 8.07
N ASN A 128 6.33 -25.00 7.56
CA ASN A 128 6.79 -25.80 6.43
C ASN A 128 7.55 -27.04 6.93
#